data_42a1b904636b2e135eb7d3bc44a5b723
#
_entry.id   42a1b904636b2e135eb7d3bc44a5b723
#
_cell.length_a   1.000
_cell.length_b   1.000
_cell.length_c   1.000
_cell.angle_alpha   90.00
_cell.angle_beta   90.00
_cell.angle_gamma   90.00
#
_symmetry.space_group_name_H-M   'P 1'
#
loop_
_entity.id
_entity.type
_entity.pdbx_description
1 polymer ?
#
loop_
_entity_poly.entity_id
_entity_poly.type
_entity_poly.pdbx_seq_one_letter_code
_entity_poly.pdbx_strand_id
1 'polypeptide(L)'
;MEKQESLFEWQRIQRFNFSVWTVLAGTLFARTSFFMAWPFLIVFLYQDYGATAVEVGTMLASSAVVGAVTGLYSGYLSDKFGRKWVMVAGALAASVAYTGIGMANQIWHFYVLIILAGLMRPMIEAPAKAVLGDNLSNLKDRELAMNIRYFLLNLGGAIGPLIGITLGLAHPQVLFIATGITYLIYALWLLMAIERKGHHVKPDTSLLPNFARTLRVISKDSIFVKMMIANFIMMFVYAQMESSIPQVIVRSSVSDAAQLVASLVLVNTLTIIIFQFPTLKWLEHVPLFVRTRIGMVLMMLAQVGFLFTPTDWPYGWYIAGFILSMGEVIAFPTLNVQIDRMAPAHLRGSYFGAAALYSLALLSRH
;
A
#
# COMPACT_ATOMS: atom_id res chain seq x y z
N MET A 1 -35.98 -15.91 7.15
CA MET A 1 -35.03 -15.11 6.35
C MET A 1 -34.17 -14.30 7.33
N GLU A 2 -32.96 -14.73 7.62
CA GLU A 2 -32.01 -13.89 8.36
C GLU A 2 -31.81 -12.60 7.55
N LYS A 3 -32.05 -11.45 8.19
CA LYS A 3 -31.70 -10.16 7.61
C LYS A 3 -30.22 -10.20 7.25
N GLN A 4 -29.89 -10.24 5.98
CA GLN A 4 -28.51 -10.11 5.54
C GLN A 4 -28.02 -8.73 6.02
N GLU A 5 -27.26 -8.72 7.12
CA GLU A 5 -26.68 -7.50 7.67
C GLU A 5 -25.82 -6.81 6.61
N SER A 6 -26.01 -5.51 6.40
CA SER A 6 -25.21 -4.73 5.44
C SER A 6 -23.72 -4.70 5.83
N LEU A 7 -22.84 -4.52 4.85
CA LEU A 7 -21.42 -4.34 5.09
C LEU A 7 -21.12 -3.06 5.89
N PHE A 8 -21.93 -2.02 5.70
CA PHE A 8 -21.69 -0.67 6.24
C PHE A 8 -22.62 -0.33 7.42
N GLU A 9 -22.85 -1.26 8.34
CA GLU A 9 -23.58 -0.99 9.57
C GLU A 9 -22.65 -0.38 10.63
N TRP A 10 -23.11 0.69 11.30
CA TRP A 10 -22.37 1.35 12.38
C TRP A 10 -21.96 0.40 13.51
N GLN A 11 -22.83 -0.57 13.80
CA GLN A 11 -22.56 -1.60 14.81
C GLN A 11 -21.30 -2.43 14.51
N ARG A 12 -20.88 -2.56 13.24
CA ARG A 12 -19.64 -3.28 12.88
C ARG A 12 -18.41 -2.50 13.29
N ILE A 13 -18.43 -1.17 13.13
CA ILE A 13 -17.33 -0.29 13.55
C ILE A 13 -17.16 -0.32 15.07
N GLN A 14 -18.25 -0.44 15.82
CA GLN A 14 -18.22 -0.55 17.28
C GLN A 14 -17.57 -1.86 17.78
N ARG A 15 -17.53 -2.91 16.95
CA ARG A 15 -16.83 -4.17 17.26
C ARG A 15 -15.32 -4.09 17.08
N PHE A 16 -14.81 -2.99 16.52
CA PHE A 16 -13.36 -2.82 16.32
C PHE A 16 -12.69 -2.57 17.67
N ASN A 17 -11.81 -3.48 18.03
CA ASN A 17 -11.01 -3.36 19.25
C ASN A 17 -9.86 -2.36 19.08
N PHE A 18 -9.15 -2.07 20.16
CA PHE A 18 -8.06 -1.10 20.17
C PHE A 18 -6.93 -1.47 19.20
N SER A 19 -6.64 -2.76 19.01
CA SER A 19 -5.62 -3.23 18.03
C SER A 19 -6.01 -2.88 16.59
N VAL A 20 -7.28 -3.07 16.23
CA VAL A 20 -7.79 -2.72 14.89
C VAL A 20 -7.70 -1.22 14.66
N TRP A 21 -8.15 -0.40 15.62
CA TRP A 21 -8.05 1.06 15.51
C TRP A 21 -6.61 1.56 15.44
N THR A 22 -5.69 0.95 16.20
CA THR A 22 -4.25 1.30 16.12
C THR A 22 -3.67 1.02 14.74
N VAL A 23 -4.03 -0.11 14.12
CA VAL A 23 -3.60 -0.42 12.75
C VAL A 23 -4.18 0.57 11.75
N LEU A 24 -5.46 0.91 11.87
CA LEU A 24 -6.13 1.85 10.96
C LEU A 24 -5.56 3.26 11.10
N ALA A 25 -5.49 3.80 12.31
CA ALA A 25 -4.91 5.12 12.58
C ALA A 25 -3.42 5.18 12.19
N GLY A 26 -2.65 4.16 12.57
CA GLY A 26 -1.24 4.05 12.18
C GLY A 26 -1.05 3.98 10.67
N THR A 27 -1.95 3.33 9.94
CA THR A 27 -1.93 3.33 8.46
C THR A 27 -2.11 4.74 7.91
N LEU A 28 -3.06 5.53 8.43
CA LEU A 28 -3.27 6.90 7.99
C LEU A 28 -2.04 7.77 8.28
N PHE A 29 -1.57 7.79 9.53
CA PHE A 29 -0.46 8.64 9.94
C PHE A 29 0.85 8.26 9.23
N ALA A 30 1.17 6.98 9.15
CA ALA A 30 2.37 6.50 8.46
C ALA A 30 2.32 6.84 6.95
N ARG A 31 1.15 6.72 6.31
CA ARG A 31 0.99 7.03 4.89
C ARG A 31 1.07 8.54 4.65
N THR A 32 0.41 9.34 5.48
CA THR A 32 0.47 10.81 5.40
C THR A 32 1.91 11.31 5.56
N SER A 33 2.61 10.88 6.60
CA SER A 33 3.98 11.31 6.86
C SER A 33 4.96 10.84 5.77
N PHE A 34 4.78 9.62 5.23
CA PHE A 34 5.58 9.15 4.11
C PHE A 34 5.42 10.06 2.88
N PHE A 35 4.18 10.33 2.45
CA PHE A 35 3.93 11.17 1.28
C PHE A 35 4.18 12.66 1.53
N MET A 36 4.23 13.08 2.78
CA MET A 36 4.68 14.42 3.15
C MET A 36 6.17 14.64 2.85
N ALA A 37 7.02 13.63 3.03
CA ALA A 37 8.47 13.76 2.91
C ALA A 37 9.04 13.13 1.62
N TRP A 38 8.60 11.93 1.25
CA TRP A 38 9.23 11.11 0.20
C TRP A 38 9.26 11.75 -1.19
N PRO A 39 8.22 12.46 -1.67
CA PRO A 39 8.27 13.11 -2.98
C PRO A 39 9.35 14.19 -3.09
N PHE A 40 9.74 14.78 -1.96
CA PHE A 40 10.77 15.82 -1.91
C PHE A 40 12.20 15.26 -1.80
N LEU A 41 12.35 13.95 -1.59
CA LEU A 41 13.66 13.30 -1.43
C LEU A 41 14.60 13.58 -2.62
N ILE A 42 14.09 13.47 -3.84
CA ILE A 42 14.89 13.66 -5.05
C ILE A 42 15.38 15.10 -5.15
N VAL A 43 14.49 16.05 -4.89
CA VAL A 43 14.81 17.49 -4.91
C VAL A 43 15.86 17.81 -3.82
N PHE A 44 15.67 17.30 -2.63
CA PHE A 44 16.56 17.45 -1.48
C PHE A 44 17.96 16.89 -1.77
N LEU A 45 18.05 15.67 -2.31
CA LEU A 45 19.33 15.06 -2.64
C LEU A 45 20.07 15.82 -3.75
N TYR A 46 19.33 16.31 -4.75
CA TYR A 46 19.91 17.04 -5.86
C TYR A 46 20.36 18.45 -5.46
N GLN A 47 19.50 19.22 -4.78
CA GLN A 47 19.77 20.64 -4.48
C GLN A 47 20.78 20.81 -3.33
N ASP A 48 20.66 20.02 -2.27
CA ASP A 48 21.47 20.23 -1.05
C ASP A 48 22.75 19.40 -1.05
N TYR A 49 22.79 18.28 -1.80
CA TYR A 49 23.94 17.36 -1.80
C TYR A 49 24.56 17.13 -3.18
N GLY A 50 23.99 17.70 -4.25
CA GLY A 50 24.51 17.54 -5.61
C GLY A 50 24.47 16.10 -6.12
N ALA A 51 23.56 15.27 -5.59
CA ALA A 51 23.45 13.87 -5.98
C ALA A 51 23.07 13.73 -7.47
N THR A 52 23.79 12.88 -8.18
CA THR A 52 23.51 12.60 -9.60
C THR A 52 22.26 11.76 -9.78
N ALA A 53 21.65 11.81 -10.98
CA ALA A 53 20.49 10.96 -11.29
C ALA A 53 20.80 9.47 -11.13
N VAL A 54 22.03 9.04 -11.42
CA VAL A 54 22.48 7.65 -11.25
C VAL A 54 22.53 7.25 -9.77
N GLU A 55 23.07 8.11 -8.91
CA GLU A 55 23.11 7.86 -7.46
C GLU A 55 21.71 7.76 -6.88
N VAL A 56 20.84 8.71 -7.17
CA VAL A 56 19.44 8.67 -6.72
C VAL A 56 18.72 7.42 -7.25
N GLY A 57 18.87 7.13 -8.53
CA GLY A 57 18.28 5.94 -9.16
C GLY A 57 18.75 4.63 -8.50
N THR A 58 20.05 4.50 -8.22
CA THR A 58 20.59 3.32 -7.57
C THR A 58 20.15 3.18 -6.11
N MET A 59 20.02 4.29 -5.35
CA MET A 59 19.45 4.29 -4.00
C MET A 59 18.00 3.77 -4.01
N LEU A 60 17.16 4.32 -4.88
CA LEU A 60 15.75 3.95 -4.97
C LEU A 60 15.56 2.51 -5.46
N ALA A 61 16.31 2.09 -6.49
CA ALA A 61 16.27 0.73 -7.00
C ALA A 61 16.71 -0.30 -5.94
N SER A 62 17.80 -0.03 -5.24
CA SER A 62 18.28 -0.89 -4.15
C SER A 62 17.26 -1.01 -3.03
N SER A 63 16.64 0.12 -2.62
CA SER A 63 15.55 0.17 -1.63
C SER A 63 14.36 -0.69 -2.06
N ALA A 64 13.96 -0.59 -3.33
CA ALA A 64 12.84 -1.34 -3.88
C ALA A 64 13.10 -2.85 -3.93
N VAL A 65 14.32 -3.28 -4.34
CA VAL A 65 14.73 -4.70 -4.34
C VAL A 65 14.73 -5.25 -2.91
N VAL A 66 15.34 -4.55 -1.96
CA VAL A 66 15.36 -4.95 -0.55
C VAL A 66 13.94 -5.03 0.01
N GLY A 67 13.09 -4.05 -0.31
CA GLY A 67 11.68 -4.04 0.08
C GLY A 67 10.90 -5.24 -0.45
N ALA A 68 11.12 -5.63 -1.70
CA ALA A 68 10.44 -6.79 -2.30
C ALA A 68 10.86 -8.12 -1.63
N VAL A 69 12.15 -8.31 -1.39
CA VAL A 69 12.67 -9.49 -0.68
C VAL A 69 12.14 -9.53 0.76
N THR A 70 12.19 -8.39 1.44
CA THR A 70 11.68 -8.28 2.82
C THR A 70 10.18 -8.50 2.88
N GLY A 71 9.42 -8.07 1.87
CA GLY A 71 7.98 -8.28 1.78
C GLY A 71 7.59 -9.75 1.90
N LEU A 72 8.28 -10.59 1.15
CA LEU A 72 8.08 -12.03 1.19
C LEU A 72 8.41 -12.62 2.58
N TYR A 73 9.52 -12.17 3.16
CA TYR A 73 10.03 -12.72 4.42
C TYR A 73 9.30 -12.18 5.65
N SER A 74 8.85 -10.93 5.61
CA SER A 74 8.18 -10.26 6.74
C SER A 74 6.88 -10.93 7.15
N GLY A 75 6.11 -11.41 6.17
CA GLY A 75 4.89 -12.18 6.41
C GLY A 75 5.18 -13.44 7.23
N TYR A 76 6.17 -14.22 6.81
CA TYR A 76 6.64 -15.41 7.53
C TYR A 76 7.17 -15.07 8.94
N LEU A 77 8.00 -14.04 9.07
CA LEU A 77 8.48 -13.58 10.37
C LEU A 77 7.34 -13.23 11.32
N SER A 78 6.30 -12.58 10.80
CA SER A 78 5.15 -12.18 11.59
C SER A 78 4.29 -13.38 12.04
N ASP A 79 4.21 -14.43 11.23
CA ASP A 79 3.56 -15.69 11.62
C ASP A 79 4.37 -16.42 12.70
N LYS A 80 5.71 -16.37 12.61
CA LYS A 80 6.61 -17.09 13.50
C LYS A 80 6.86 -16.38 14.84
N PHE A 81 7.15 -15.10 14.81
CA PHE A 81 7.54 -14.30 15.99
C PHE A 81 6.41 -13.46 16.58
N GLY A 82 5.25 -13.45 15.90
CA GLY A 82 4.07 -12.66 16.27
C GLY A 82 4.03 -11.30 15.54
N ARG A 83 2.81 -10.89 15.23
CA ARG A 83 2.51 -9.65 14.48
C ARG A 83 3.13 -8.41 15.11
N LYS A 84 2.93 -8.30 16.44
CA LYS A 84 3.40 -7.17 17.24
C LYS A 84 4.87 -6.85 17.04
N TRP A 85 5.72 -7.85 17.26
CA TRP A 85 7.16 -7.63 17.29
C TRP A 85 7.75 -7.28 15.93
N VAL A 86 7.22 -7.89 14.86
CA VAL A 86 7.67 -7.56 13.49
C VAL A 86 7.23 -6.15 13.11
N MET A 87 6.00 -5.74 13.44
CA MET A 87 5.52 -4.37 13.18
C MET A 87 6.28 -3.33 14.01
N VAL A 88 6.53 -3.61 15.29
CA VAL A 88 7.29 -2.70 16.17
C VAL A 88 8.72 -2.54 15.66
N ALA A 89 9.41 -3.64 15.33
CA ALA A 89 10.75 -3.59 14.77
C ALA A 89 10.78 -2.78 13.46
N GLY A 90 9.78 -3.02 12.56
CA GLY A 90 9.62 -2.26 11.35
C GLY A 90 9.40 -0.77 11.58
N ALA A 91 8.53 -0.40 12.54
CA ALA A 91 8.24 0.99 12.84
C ALA A 91 9.41 1.71 13.52
N LEU A 92 10.13 1.05 14.44
CA LEU A 92 11.34 1.62 15.06
C LEU A 92 12.44 1.85 14.04
N ALA A 93 12.67 0.87 13.17
CA ALA A 93 13.68 1.00 12.15
C ALA A 93 13.28 2.04 11.08
N ALA A 94 11.96 2.22 10.77
CA ALA A 94 11.47 3.34 9.96
C ALA A 94 11.75 4.68 10.64
N SER A 95 11.50 4.78 11.95
CA SER A 95 11.82 5.98 12.73
C SER A 95 13.29 6.35 12.60
N VAL A 96 14.20 5.38 12.78
CA VAL A 96 15.66 5.59 12.63
C VAL A 96 15.99 6.00 11.19
N ALA A 97 15.44 5.32 10.19
CA ALA A 97 15.73 5.63 8.79
C ALA A 97 15.30 7.05 8.41
N TYR A 98 14.07 7.43 8.69
CA TYR A 98 13.57 8.76 8.31
C TYR A 98 14.20 9.88 9.14
N THR A 99 14.35 9.72 10.45
CA THR A 99 15.08 10.71 11.27
C THR A 99 16.53 10.84 10.80
N GLY A 100 17.19 9.72 10.50
CA GLY A 100 18.54 9.70 9.95
C GLY A 100 18.63 10.44 8.61
N ILE A 101 17.68 10.25 7.67
CA ILE A 101 17.65 10.98 6.40
C ILE A 101 17.57 12.50 6.66
N GLY A 102 16.74 12.94 7.62
CA GLY A 102 16.66 14.36 7.98
C GLY A 102 17.91 14.94 8.65
N MET A 103 18.77 14.10 9.21
CA MET A 103 20.02 14.49 9.90
C MET A 103 21.28 14.15 9.09
N ALA A 104 21.16 13.46 7.98
CA ALA A 104 22.29 13.06 7.14
C ALA A 104 22.96 14.27 6.49
N ASN A 105 24.27 14.19 6.35
CA ASN A 105 25.11 15.26 5.78
C ASN A 105 26.10 14.75 4.71
N GLN A 106 26.05 13.46 4.38
CA GLN A 106 26.92 12.85 3.37
C GLN A 106 26.10 11.86 2.51
N ILE A 107 26.42 11.76 1.23
CA ILE A 107 25.68 10.92 0.25
C ILE A 107 25.61 9.45 0.67
N TRP A 108 26.68 8.88 1.26
CA TRP A 108 26.66 7.48 1.67
C TRP A 108 25.68 7.19 2.83
N HIS A 109 25.41 8.18 3.71
CA HIS A 109 24.36 8.04 4.72
C HIS A 109 23.00 7.79 4.08
N PHE A 110 22.69 8.54 3.01
CA PHE A 110 21.43 8.39 2.29
C PHE A 110 21.29 7.00 1.66
N TYR A 111 22.36 6.43 1.10
CA TYR A 111 22.34 5.05 0.59
C TYR A 111 21.86 4.06 1.65
N VAL A 112 22.49 4.07 2.82
CA VAL A 112 22.15 3.15 3.91
C VAL A 112 20.73 3.38 4.42
N LEU A 113 20.36 4.65 4.65
CA LEU A 113 19.07 5.00 5.25
C LEU A 113 17.88 4.79 4.30
N ILE A 114 18.05 5.06 3.00
CA ILE A 114 17.03 4.81 1.99
C ILE A 114 16.81 3.31 1.79
N ILE A 115 17.88 2.51 1.78
CA ILE A 115 17.76 1.04 1.74
C ILE A 115 17.07 0.54 3.01
N LEU A 116 17.42 1.06 4.18
CA LEU A 116 16.77 0.75 5.44
C LEU A 116 15.28 1.12 5.39
N ALA A 117 14.90 2.27 4.85
CA ALA A 117 13.51 2.68 4.66
C ALA A 117 12.72 1.70 3.76
N GLY A 118 13.35 1.17 2.70
CA GLY A 118 12.74 0.15 1.83
C GLY A 118 12.39 -1.15 2.57
N LEU A 119 13.25 -1.57 3.49
CA LEU A 119 13.07 -2.76 4.31
C LEU A 119 11.89 -2.66 5.30
N MET A 120 11.55 -1.43 5.76
CA MET A 120 10.58 -1.19 6.83
C MET A 120 9.14 -1.39 6.41
N ARG A 121 8.77 -0.84 5.26
CA ARG A 121 7.39 -0.79 4.81
C ARG A 121 6.73 -2.18 4.76
N PRO A 122 7.35 -3.21 4.17
CA PRO A 122 6.79 -4.56 4.19
C PRO A 122 6.66 -5.17 5.58
N MET A 123 7.57 -4.82 6.52
CA MET A 123 7.51 -5.31 7.90
C MET A 123 6.30 -4.78 8.67
N ILE A 124 5.67 -3.72 8.19
CA ILE A 124 4.45 -3.15 8.77
C ILE A 124 3.22 -3.59 7.97
N GLU A 125 3.25 -3.49 6.64
CA GLU A 125 2.05 -3.62 5.81
C GLU A 125 1.45 -5.03 5.79
N ALA A 126 2.26 -6.08 5.63
CA ALA A 126 1.76 -7.46 5.58
C ALA A 126 1.21 -7.91 6.94
N PRO A 127 1.95 -7.72 8.06
CA PRO A 127 1.42 -8.04 9.39
C PRO A 127 0.21 -7.20 9.79
N ALA A 128 0.12 -5.92 9.39
CA ALA A 128 -1.03 -5.07 9.68
C ALA A 128 -2.34 -5.65 9.11
N LYS A 129 -2.30 -6.14 7.86
CA LYS A 129 -3.45 -6.83 7.25
C LYS A 129 -3.80 -8.12 8.03
N ALA A 130 -2.79 -8.88 8.45
CA ALA A 130 -3.01 -10.08 9.24
C ALA A 130 -3.61 -9.76 10.62
N VAL A 131 -3.20 -8.67 11.28
CA VAL A 131 -3.81 -8.20 12.55
C VAL A 131 -5.30 -7.93 12.38
N LEU A 132 -5.72 -7.29 11.29
CA LEU A 132 -7.15 -7.07 11.03
C LEU A 132 -7.92 -8.39 10.91
N GLY A 133 -7.35 -9.35 10.17
CA GLY A 133 -7.94 -10.68 10.03
C GLY A 133 -7.97 -11.50 11.33
N ASP A 134 -6.94 -11.35 12.17
CA ASP A 134 -6.79 -12.11 13.42
C ASP A 134 -7.69 -11.56 14.56
N ASN A 135 -7.98 -10.25 14.56
CA ASN A 135 -8.75 -9.57 15.62
C ASN A 135 -10.25 -9.49 15.35
N LEU A 136 -10.71 -9.79 14.15
CA LEU A 136 -12.11 -9.74 13.78
C LEU A 136 -12.59 -11.14 13.39
N SER A 137 -13.54 -11.71 14.15
CA SER A 137 -14.09 -13.04 13.87
C SER A 137 -15.05 -13.07 12.69
N ASN A 138 -15.86 -12.01 12.54
CA ASN A 138 -16.84 -11.90 11.46
C ASN A 138 -16.19 -11.50 10.13
N LEU A 139 -16.47 -12.25 9.06
CA LEU A 139 -15.90 -12.00 7.73
C LEU A 139 -16.28 -10.64 7.13
N LYS A 140 -17.50 -10.12 7.41
CA LYS A 140 -17.90 -8.80 6.94
C LYS A 140 -17.22 -7.68 7.74
N ASP A 141 -16.95 -7.88 9.04
CA ASP A 141 -16.20 -6.92 9.85
C ASP A 141 -14.74 -6.82 9.35
N ARG A 142 -14.13 -7.94 8.97
CA ARG A 142 -12.79 -7.97 8.31
C ARG A 142 -12.81 -7.24 6.97
N GLU A 143 -13.81 -7.54 6.14
CA GLU A 143 -13.99 -6.88 4.85
C GLU A 143 -14.10 -5.37 5.02
N LEU A 144 -14.92 -4.90 5.98
CA LEU A 144 -15.06 -3.48 6.30
C LEU A 144 -13.74 -2.87 6.77
N ALA A 145 -13.03 -3.51 7.70
CA ALA A 145 -11.76 -3.02 8.21
C ALA A 145 -10.68 -2.90 7.10
N MET A 146 -10.61 -3.86 6.17
CA MET A 146 -9.69 -3.81 5.04
C MET A 146 -10.05 -2.70 4.04
N ASN A 147 -11.34 -2.46 3.82
CA ASN A 147 -11.82 -1.35 2.98
C ASN A 147 -11.52 0.01 3.62
N ILE A 148 -11.75 0.16 4.93
CA ILE A 148 -11.37 1.38 5.67
C ILE A 148 -9.86 1.59 5.60
N ARG A 149 -9.06 0.54 5.80
CA ARG A 149 -7.60 0.64 5.67
C ARG A 149 -7.17 1.12 4.29
N TYR A 150 -7.77 0.58 3.23
CA TYR A 150 -7.48 1.01 1.86
C TYR A 150 -7.86 2.47 1.63
N PHE A 151 -9.02 2.90 2.13
CA PHE A 151 -9.43 4.31 2.09
C PHE A 151 -8.42 5.22 2.80
N LEU A 152 -7.99 4.84 4.00
CA LEU A 152 -7.03 5.62 4.79
C LEU A 152 -5.64 5.70 4.13
N LEU A 153 -5.22 4.67 3.39
CA LEU A 153 -4.01 4.72 2.57
C LEU A 153 -4.10 5.80 1.49
N ASN A 154 -5.22 5.89 0.79
CA ASN A 154 -5.42 6.88 -0.27
C ASN A 154 -5.63 8.28 0.31
N LEU A 155 -6.38 8.39 1.41
CA LEU A 155 -6.57 9.67 2.12
C LEU A 155 -5.22 10.23 2.63
N GLY A 156 -4.38 9.37 3.23
CA GLY A 156 -3.04 9.77 3.66
C GLY A 156 -2.14 10.16 2.50
N GLY A 157 -2.25 9.44 1.36
CA GLY A 157 -1.56 9.77 0.12
C GLY A 157 -1.98 11.11 -0.49
N ALA A 158 -3.24 11.52 -0.29
CA ALA A 158 -3.76 12.83 -0.73
C ALA A 158 -3.34 13.98 0.19
N ILE A 159 -3.43 13.77 1.50
CA ILE A 159 -3.13 14.82 2.50
C ILE A 159 -1.61 15.05 2.62
N GLY A 160 -0.81 13.98 2.54
CA GLY A 160 0.65 14.05 2.73
C GLY A 160 1.34 15.12 1.88
N PRO A 161 1.22 15.08 0.54
CA PRO A 161 1.87 16.07 -0.33
C PRO A 161 1.42 17.51 -0.06
N LEU A 162 0.16 17.73 0.32
CA LEU A 162 -0.36 19.07 0.68
C LEU A 162 0.38 19.64 1.88
N ILE A 163 0.59 18.82 2.92
CA ILE A 163 1.39 19.22 4.09
C ILE A 163 2.85 19.41 3.67
N GLY A 164 3.38 18.52 2.82
CA GLY A 164 4.75 18.60 2.34
C GLY A 164 5.06 19.88 1.58
N ILE A 165 4.19 20.30 0.69
CA ILE A 165 4.34 21.56 -0.07
C ILE A 165 4.34 22.78 0.87
N THR A 166 3.43 22.80 1.85
CA THR A 166 3.29 23.96 2.75
C THR A 166 4.45 24.09 3.76
N LEU A 167 5.01 22.97 4.21
CA LEU A 167 6.04 22.96 5.26
C LEU A 167 7.45 22.62 4.75
N GLY A 168 7.57 21.99 3.59
CA GLY A 168 8.79 21.28 3.20
C GLY A 168 9.66 21.95 2.16
N LEU A 169 9.13 22.92 1.41
CA LEU A 169 9.94 23.59 0.37
C LEU A 169 11.13 24.38 0.97
N ALA A 170 10.98 24.90 2.19
CA ALA A 170 12.05 25.64 2.87
C ALA A 170 12.98 24.72 3.70
N HIS A 171 12.47 23.63 4.25
CA HIS A 171 13.20 22.77 5.19
C HIS A 171 12.84 21.28 5.03
N PRO A 172 13.28 20.59 3.95
CA PRO A 172 12.93 19.19 3.72
C PRO A 172 13.39 18.26 4.85
N GLN A 173 14.48 18.58 5.56
CA GLN A 173 14.98 17.82 6.72
C GLN A 173 13.91 17.68 7.81
N VAL A 174 13.15 18.73 8.08
CA VAL A 174 12.08 18.74 9.10
C VAL A 174 10.99 17.73 8.76
N LEU A 175 10.65 17.57 7.47
CA LEU A 175 9.64 16.61 7.03
C LEU A 175 10.10 15.16 7.30
N PHE A 176 11.37 14.86 7.06
CA PHE A 176 11.92 13.53 7.32
C PHE A 176 11.98 13.24 8.82
N ILE A 177 12.40 14.20 9.65
CA ILE A 177 12.41 14.07 11.12
C ILE A 177 10.97 13.87 11.64
N ALA A 178 10.01 14.67 11.17
CA ALA A 178 8.60 14.53 11.54
C ALA A 178 8.02 13.17 11.15
N THR A 179 8.42 12.65 9.98
CA THR A 179 8.09 11.28 9.56
C THR A 179 8.66 10.24 10.52
N GLY A 180 9.93 10.38 10.89
CA GLY A 180 10.58 9.49 11.86
C GLY A 180 9.88 9.51 13.23
N ILE A 181 9.51 10.69 13.73
CA ILE A 181 8.73 10.85 14.98
C ILE A 181 7.36 10.16 14.85
N THR A 182 6.67 10.30 13.73
CA THR A 182 5.38 9.63 13.47
C THR A 182 5.53 8.11 13.57
N TYR A 183 6.57 7.53 12.98
CA TYR A 183 6.83 6.09 13.10
C TYR A 183 7.22 5.66 14.52
N LEU A 184 7.91 6.51 15.29
CA LEU A 184 8.20 6.24 16.70
C LEU A 184 6.90 6.18 17.52
N ILE A 185 6.02 7.17 17.34
CA ILE A 185 4.70 7.18 18.00
C ILE A 185 3.91 5.93 17.59
N TYR A 186 3.94 5.56 16.32
CA TYR A 186 3.26 4.35 15.86
C TYR A 186 3.84 3.07 16.51
N ALA A 187 5.17 2.97 16.65
CA ALA A 187 5.80 1.86 17.35
C ALA A 187 5.33 1.75 18.80
N LEU A 188 5.23 2.88 19.52
CA LEU A 188 4.71 2.93 20.89
C LEU A 188 3.24 2.53 20.95
N TRP A 189 2.40 2.97 20.01
CA TRP A 189 1.01 2.54 19.94
C TRP A 189 0.89 1.03 19.70
N LEU A 190 1.68 0.47 18.79
CA LEU A 190 1.72 -0.97 18.56
C LEU A 190 2.14 -1.76 19.80
N LEU A 191 3.09 -1.25 20.58
CA LEU A 191 3.51 -1.86 21.85
C LEU A 191 2.37 -1.90 22.88
N MET A 192 1.54 -0.87 22.92
CA MET A 192 0.43 -0.79 23.87
C MET A 192 -0.82 -1.53 23.39
N ALA A 193 -1.12 -1.44 22.10
CA ALA A 193 -2.39 -1.87 21.53
C ALA A 193 -2.46 -3.35 21.17
N ILE A 194 -1.36 -3.90 20.65
CA ILE A 194 -1.36 -5.31 20.26
C ILE A 194 -1.00 -6.15 21.49
N GLU A 195 -2.01 -6.76 22.09
CA GLU A 195 -1.79 -7.65 23.22
C GLU A 195 -0.95 -8.88 22.83
N ARG A 196 -0.18 -9.38 23.81
CA ARG A 196 0.53 -10.67 23.66
C ARG A 196 -0.44 -11.85 23.47
N LYS A 197 -1.71 -11.67 23.81
CA LYS A 197 -2.80 -12.65 23.78
C LYS A 197 -3.91 -12.32 22.77
N GLY A 198 -3.59 -11.75 21.62
CA GLY A 198 -4.49 -11.93 20.47
C GLY A 198 -4.58 -13.43 20.23
N HIS A 199 -5.78 -13.99 20.00
CA HIS A 199 -6.05 -15.42 19.84
C HIS A 199 -4.89 -16.14 19.16
N HIS A 200 -3.89 -16.46 19.97
CA HIS A 200 -2.86 -17.40 19.60
C HIS A 200 -3.59 -18.76 19.60
N VAL A 201 -4.01 -19.18 18.45
CA VAL A 201 -3.51 -20.49 18.11
C VAL A 201 -2.01 -20.36 18.40
N LYS A 202 -1.55 -20.86 19.59
CA LYS A 202 -0.11 -21.00 19.88
C LYS A 202 0.44 -21.51 18.58
N PRO A 203 1.35 -20.76 17.88
CA PRO A 203 1.95 -21.38 16.74
C PRO A 203 2.52 -22.66 17.33
N ASP A 204 1.92 -23.76 16.99
CA ASP A 204 2.53 -25.02 17.23
C ASP A 204 3.83 -24.89 16.45
N THR A 205 4.89 -24.52 17.17
CA THR A 205 6.20 -24.24 16.57
C THR A 205 6.72 -25.47 15.85
N SER A 206 6.11 -26.65 16.12
CA SER A 206 6.31 -27.87 15.38
C SER A 206 5.59 -27.87 14.02
N LEU A 207 4.54 -27.06 13.83
CA LEU A 207 3.75 -26.94 12.59
C LEU A 207 4.17 -25.76 11.71
N LEU A 208 4.96 -24.79 12.25
CA LEU A 208 5.52 -23.72 11.41
C LEU A 208 6.71 -24.29 10.65
N PRO A 209 6.55 -24.56 9.36
CA PRO A 209 7.65 -25.00 8.53
C PRO A 209 8.73 -23.91 8.52
N ASN A 210 9.97 -24.29 8.23
CA ASN A 210 10.98 -23.31 7.86
C ASN A 210 10.47 -22.51 6.65
N PHE A 211 11.03 -21.32 6.40
CA PHE A 211 10.59 -20.42 5.33
C PHE A 211 10.39 -21.13 3.97
N ALA A 212 11.33 -22.00 3.59
CA ALA A 212 11.25 -22.75 2.34
C ALA A 212 10.02 -23.71 2.27
N ARG A 213 9.64 -24.31 3.41
CA ARG A 213 8.45 -25.16 3.47
C ARG A 213 7.18 -24.33 3.41
N THR A 214 7.15 -23.13 4.04
CA THR A 214 6.04 -22.18 3.92
C THR A 214 5.84 -21.75 2.46
N LEU A 215 6.92 -21.38 1.77
CA LEU A 215 6.86 -21.05 0.34
C LEU A 215 6.34 -22.21 -0.50
N ARG A 216 6.77 -23.45 -0.19
CA ARG A 216 6.29 -24.65 -0.90
C ARG A 216 4.79 -24.88 -0.67
N VAL A 217 4.27 -24.61 0.52
CA VAL A 217 2.82 -24.68 0.79
C VAL A 217 2.07 -23.64 -0.03
N ILE A 218 2.51 -22.39 -0.02
CA ILE A 218 1.89 -21.29 -0.77
C ILE A 218 1.96 -21.55 -2.28
N SER A 219 3.10 -22.04 -2.80
CA SER A 219 3.27 -22.31 -4.23
C SER A 219 2.43 -23.49 -4.74
N LYS A 220 1.99 -24.38 -3.85
CA LYS A 220 1.07 -25.49 -4.17
C LYS A 220 -0.40 -25.07 -4.14
N ASP A 221 -0.73 -23.92 -3.54
CA ASP A 221 -2.09 -23.38 -3.59
C ASP A 221 -2.34 -22.77 -4.97
N SER A 222 -2.86 -23.60 -5.87
CA SER A 222 -3.05 -23.22 -7.28
C SER A 222 -4.02 -22.05 -7.46
N ILE A 223 -5.01 -21.91 -6.56
CA ILE A 223 -5.98 -20.81 -6.63
C ILE A 223 -5.29 -19.51 -6.24
N PHE A 224 -4.50 -19.52 -5.16
CA PHE A 224 -3.73 -18.38 -4.73
C PHE A 224 -2.70 -17.97 -5.79
N VAL A 225 -1.96 -18.91 -6.37
CA VAL A 225 -0.96 -18.62 -7.42
C VAL A 225 -1.61 -17.99 -8.65
N LYS A 226 -2.74 -18.52 -9.14
CA LYS A 226 -3.49 -17.92 -10.26
C LYS A 226 -3.97 -16.51 -9.94
N MET A 227 -4.47 -16.30 -8.72
CA MET A 227 -4.88 -14.97 -8.25
C MET A 227 -3.69 -14.01 -8.18
N MET A 228 -2.51 -14.48 -7.76
CA MET A 228 -1.30 -13.66 -7.73
C MET A 228 -0.80 -13.26 -9.12
N ILE A 229 -0.90 -14.17 -10.11
CA ILE A 229 -0.58 -13.85 -11.51
C ILE A 229 -1.56 -12.78 -12.03
N ALA A 230 -2.86 -12.95 -11.79
CA ALA A 230 -3.86 -11.96 -12.18
C ALA A 230 -3.62 -10.60 -11.52
N ASN A 231 -3.26 -10.60 -10.23
CA ASN A 231 -2.90 -9.39 -9.50
C ASN A 231 -1.65 -8.71 -10.07
N PHE A 232 -0.62 -9.48 -10.42
CA PHE A 232 0.59 -8.95 -11.05
C PHE A 232 0.25 -8.24 -12.37
N ILE A 233 -0.56 -8.88 -13.24
CA ILE A 233 -1.00 -8.28 -14.50
C ILE A 233 -1.82 -7.01 -14.23
N MET A 234 -2.74 -7.05 -13.27
CA MET A 234 -3.55 -5.89 -12.88
C MET A 234 -2.69 -4.72 -12.41
N MET A 235 -1.67 -5.00 -11.57
CA MET A 235 -0.73 -3.98 -11.09
C MET A 235 0.13 -3.43 -12.22
N PHE A 236 0.52 -4.26 -13.18
CA PHE A 236 1.24 -3.81 -14.37
C PHE A 236 0.39 -2.85 -15.22
N VAL A 237 -0.91 -3.17 -15.41
CA VAL A 237 -1.86 -2.29 -16.09
C VAL A 237 -2.02 -0.96 -15.33
N TYR A 238 -2.19 -1.03 -14.01
CA TYR A 238 -2.30 0.18 -13.18
C TYR A 238 -1.03 1.04 -13.22
N ALA A 239 0.13 0.42 -13.25
CA ALA A 239 1.43 1.11 -13.29
C ALA A 239 1.59 2.04 -14.51
N GLN A 240 0.85 1.80 -15.60
CA GLN A 240 0.88 2.67 -16.78
C GLN A 240 0.40 4.10 -16.46
N MET A 241 -0.51 4.24 -15.49
CA MET A 241 -1.00 5.54 -15.02
C MET A 241 0.11 6.44 -14.45
N GLU A 242 1.13 5.84 -13.86
CA GLU A 242 2.25 6.59 -13.25
C GLU A 242 3.51 6.59 -14.13
N SER A 243 3.54 5.82 -15.21
CA SER A 243 4.72 5.67 -16.07
C SER A 243 4.47 6.08 -17.52
N SER A 244 3.81 5.24 -18.31
CA SER A 244 3.65 5.43 -19.75
C SER A 244 2.70 6.57 -20.11
N ILE A 245 1.57 6.69 -19.40
CA ILE A 245 0.56 7.71 -19.68
C ILE A 245 1.13 9.13 -19.51
N PRO A 246 1.81 9.49 -18.40
CA PRO A 246 2.49 10.78 -18.27
C PRO A 246 3.53 11.02 -19.37
N GLN A 247 4.29 9.99 -19.77
CA GLN A 247 5.29 10.12 -20.83
C GLN A 247 4.65 10.41 -22.20
N VAL A 248 3.53 9.76 -22.52
CA VAL A 248 2.79 10.02 -23.76
C VAL A 248 2.27 11.46 -23.77
N ILE A 249 1.67 11.91 -22.66
CA ILE A 249 1.14 13.27 -22.53
C ILE A 249 2.25 14.32 -22.68
N VAL A 250 3.37 14.15 -21.97
CA VAL A 250 4.48 15.13 -21.99
C VAL A 250 5.19 15.17 -23.34
N ARG A 251 5.27 14.05 -24.07
CA ARG A 251 5.90 13.98 -25.40
C ARG A 251 4.96 14.34 -26.54
N SER A 252 3.65 14.43 -26.26
CA SER A 252 2.68 14.91 -27.23
C SER A 252 2.62 16.44 -27.24
N SER A 253 2.09 17.04 -28.30
CA SER A 253 1.98 18.50 -28.47
C SER A 253 0.88 19.14 -27.59
N VAL A 254 0.53 18.53 -26.44
CA VAL A 254 -0.48 19.09 -25.53
C VAL A 254 0.06 20.36 -24.89
N SER A 255 -0.68 21.43 -25.04
CA SER A 255 -0.39 22.71 -24.39
C SER A 255 -0.36 22.60 -22.91
N ASP A 256 -0.24 22.38 -21.99
CA ASP A 256 -0.41 22.18 -20.53
C ASP A 256 -0.29 20.71 -20.07
N ALA A 257 0.65 19.97 -20.69
CA ALA A 257 0.89 18.54 -20.39
C ALA A 257 1.08 18.27 -18.87
N ALA A 258 1.82 19.13 -18.18
CA ALA A 258 2.05 18.99 -16.72
C ALA A 258 0.75 19.14 -15.91
N GLN A 259 -0.11 20.09 -16.31
CA GLN A 259 -1.41 20.29 -15.67
C GLN A 259 -2.35 19.12 -15.93
N LEU A 260 -2.35 18.55 -17.14
CA LEU A 260 -3.16 17.38 -17.48
C LEU A 260 -2.73 16.16 -16.62
N VAL A 261 -1.42 15.90 -16.51
CA VAL A 261 -0.90 14.82 -15.67
C VAL A 261 -1.30 15.02 -14.19
N ALA A 262 -1.12 16.22 -13.65
CA ALA A 262 -1.51 16.54 -12.28
C ALA A 262 -3.02 16.37 -12.06
N SER A 263 -3.83 16.78 -13.03
CA SER A 263 -5.29 16.63 -12.98
C SER A 263 -5.73 15.16 -13.02
N LEU A 264 -5.04 14.29 -13.76
CA LEU A 264 -5.32 12.85 -13.75
C LEU A 264 -5.06 12.23 -12.38
N VAL A 265 -4.00 12.62 -11.69
CA VAL A 265 -3.74 12.19 -10.30
C VAL A 265 -4.85 12.66 -9.37
N LEU A 266 -5.32 13.90 -9.56
CA LEU A 266 -6.43 14.44 -8.78
C LEU A 266 -7.73 13.68 -9.06
N VAL A 267 -8.06 13.39 -10.32
CA VAL A 267 -9.22 12.56 -10.71
C VAL A 267 -9.16 11.20 -10.02
N ASN A 268 -8.00 10.52 -10.06
CA ASN A 268 -7.83 9.23 -9.39
C ASN A 268 -8.11 9.35 -7.88
N THR A 269 -7.46 10.29 -7.20
CA THR A 269 -7.60 10.48 -5.76
C THR A 269 -9.03 10.82 -5.35
N LEU A 270 -9.67 11.77 -6.04
CA LEU A 270 -11.06 12.16 -5.75
C LEU A 270 -12.03 11.01 -6.02
N THR A 271 -11.83 10.25 -7.10
CA THR A 271 -12.66 9.08 -7.41
C THR A 271 -12.60 8.07 -6.27
N ILE A 272 -11.40 7.75 -5.76
CA ILE A 272 -11.26 6.81 -4.65
C ILE A 272 -11.96 7.34 -3.39
N ILE A 273 -11.70 8.58 -3.01
CA ILE A 273 -12.27 9.17 -1.79
C ILE A 273 -13.80 9.22 -1.85
N ILE A 274 -14.37 9.59 -2.98
CA ILE A 274 -15.82 9.78 -3.12
C ILE A 274 -16.54 8.45 -3.35
N PHE A 275 -16.02 7.60 -4.23
CA PHE A 275 -16.76 6.44 -4.74
C PHE A 275 -16.42 5.11 -4.06
N GLN A 276 -15.37 5.02 -3.25
CA GLN A 276 -14.98 3.73 -2.65
C GLN A 276 -16.11 3.08 -1.86
N PHE A 277 -16.68 3.77 -0.88
CA PHE A 277 -17.73 3.18 -0.04
C PHE A 277 -19.08 3.02 -0.75
N PRO A 278 -19.57 3.99 -1.54
CA PRO A 278 -20.79 3.80 -2.34
C PRO A 278 -20.71 2.60 -3.29
N THR A 279 -19.61 2.47 -4.02
CA THR A 279 -19.40 1.37 -4.98
C THR A 279 -19.34 0.01 -4.28
N LEU A 280 -18.60 -0.08 -3.18
CA LEU A 280 -18.49 -1.33 -2.43
C LEU A 280 -19.81 -1.72 -1.75
N LYS A 281 -20.60 -0.75 -1.29
CA LYS A 281 -21.94 -1.00 -0.79
C LYS A 281 -22.86 -1.55 -1.88
N TRP A 282 -22.81 -0.96 -3.06
CA TRP A 282 -23.59 -1.43 -4.20
C TRP A 282 -23.22 -2.86 -4.61
N LEU A 283 -21.94 -3.22 -4.50
CA LEU A 283 -21.41 -4.53 -4.83
C LEU A 283 -21.39 -5.53 -3.65
N GLU A 284 -21.91 -5.17 -2.46
CA GLU A 284 -21.77 -6.01 -1.25
C GLU A 284 -22.33 -7.43 -1.35
N HIS A 285 -23.31 -7.64 -2.26
CA HIS A 285 -23.92 -8.95 -2.52
C HIS A 285 -23.25 -9.70 -3.68
N VAL A 286 -22.36 -9.05 -4.42
CA VAL A 286 -21.63 -9.65 -5.55
C VAL A 286 -20.46 -10.47 -5.03
N PRO A 287 -20.25 -11.72 -5.50
CA PRO A 287 -19.12 -12.54 -5.10
C PRO A 287 -17.77 -11.83 -5.36
N LEU A 288 -16.80 -12.00 -4.45
CA LEU A 288 -15.51 -11.28 -4.51
C LEU A 288 -14.77 -11.49 -5.84
N PHE A 289 -14.76 -12.71 -6.39
CA PHE A 289 -14.13 -12.97 -7.69
C PHE A 289 -14.79 -12.23 -8.85
N VAL A 290 -16.12 -12.03 -8.77
CA VAL A 290 -16.86 -11.24 -9.78
C VAL A 290 -16.51 -9.76 -9.63
N ARG A 291 -16.43 -9.22 -8.39
CA ARG A 291 -16.00 -7.84 -8.14
C ARG A 291 -14.62 -7.59 -8.72
N THR A 292 -13.66 -8.49 -8.46
CA THR A 292 -12.30 -8.37 -9.01
C THR A 292 -12.33 -8.35 -10.54
N ARG A 293 -13.12 -9.23 -11.18
CA ARG A 293 -13.27 -9.23 -12.65
C ARG A 293 -13.84 -7.92 -13.17
N ILE A 294 -14.88 -7.37 -12.53
CA ILE A 294 -15.46 -6.07 -12.89
C ILE A 294 -14.40 -4.99 -12.83
N GLY A 295 -13.65 -4.92 -11.73
CA GLY A 295 -12.56 -3.95 -11.59
C GLY A 295 -11.49 -4.09 -12.67
N MET A 296 -11.05 -5.33 -12.96
CA MET A 296 -10.06 -5.59 -14.02
C MET A 296 -10.59 -5.20 -15.41
N VAL A 297 -11.85 -5.49 -15.73
CA VAL A 297 -12.47 -5.11 -17.01
C VAL A 297 -12.51 -3.59 -17.13
N LEU A 298 -12.90 -2.86 -16.09
CA LEU A 298 -12.88 -1.40 -16.10
C LEU A 298 -11.46 -0.86 -16.32
N MET A 299 -10.45 -1.43 -15.66
CA MET A 299 -9.06 -1.02 -15.87
C MET A 299 -8.58 -1.29 -17.30
N MET A 300 -8.98 -2.41 -17.91
CA MET A 300 -8.67 -2.70 -19.32
C MET A 300 -9.37 -1.72 -20.27
N LEU A 301 -10.66 -1.44 -20.05
CA LEU A 301 -11.42 -0.46 -20.82
C LEU A 301 -10.81 0.94 -20.73
N ALA A 302 -10.31 1.30 -19.55
CA ALA A 302 -9.60 2.57 -19.36
C ALA A 302 -8.32 2.66 -20.21
N GLN A 303 -7.54 1.58 -20.31
CA GLN A 303 -6.34 1.55 -21.18
C GLN A 303 -6.69 1.71 -22.67
N VAL A 304 -7.78 1.06 -23.08
CA VAL A 304 -8.33 1.25 -24.44
C VAL A 304 -8.78 2.71 -24.62
N GLY A 305 -9.44 3.29 -23.62
CA GLY A 305 -9.81 4.70 -23.60
C GLY A 305 -8.61 5.62 -23.78
N PHE A 306 -7.54 5.42 -23.01
CA PHE A 306 -6.30 6.21 -23.15
C PHE A 306 -5.66 6.07 -24.54
N LEU A 307 -5.68 4.84 -25.12
CA LEU A 307 -5.10 4.58 -26.43
C LEU A 307 -5.80 5.36 -27.55
N PHE A 308 -7.13 5.47 -27.49
CA PHE A 308 -7.94 6.10 -28.54
C PHE A 308 -8.29 7.56 -28.26
N THR A 309 -7.90 8.11 -27.09
CA THR A 309 -8.17 9.52 -26.78
C THR A 309 -7.21 10.42 -27.55
N PRO A 310 -7.74 11.36 -28.36
CA PRO A 310 -6.92 12.37 -29.02
C PRO A 310 -6.17 13.24 -28.00
N THR A 311 -4.97 13.68 -28.37
CA THR A 311 -4.12 14.48 -27.48
C THR A 311 -4.68 15.88 -27.21
N ASP A 312 -5.49 16.41 -28.12
CA ASP A 312 -6.17 17.70 -28.03
C ASP A 312 -7.52 17.66 -27.29
N TRP A 313 -7.93 16.50 -26.80
CA TRP A 313 -9.19 16.33 -26.08
C TRP A 313 -9.00 15.92 -24.58
N PRO A 314 -8.75 16.87 -23.67
CA PRO A 314 -8.48 16.59 -22.26
C PRO A 314 -9.57 15.79 -21.53
N TYR A 315 -10.83 15.99 -21.92
CA TYR A 315 -11.95 15.29 -21.29
C TYR A 315 -11.90 13.78 -21.50
N GLY A 316 -11.41 13.30 -22.63
CA GLY A 316 -11.22 11.87 -22.88
C GLY A 316 -10.22 11.25 -21.91
N TRP A 317 -9.13 11.98 -21.61
CA TRP A 317 -8.14 11.56 -20.60
C TRP A 317 -8.77 11.49 -19.19
N TYR A 318 -9.60 12.47 -18.82
CA TYR A 318 -10.28 12.45 -17.52
C TYR A 318 -11.30 11.31 -17.42
N ILE A 319 -12.05 11.03 -18.49
CA ILE A 319 -13.01 9.92 -18.52
C ILE A 319 -12.28 8.57 -18.37
N ALA A 320 -11.20 8.36 -19.15
CA ALA A 320 -10.39 7.16 -19.04
C ALA A 320 -9.75 7.02 -17.65
N GLY A 321 -9.23 8.11 -17.09
CA GLY A 321 -8.69 8.16 -15.71
C GLY A 321 -9.75 7.83 -14.65
N PHE A 322 -10.96 8.35 -14.78
CA PHE A 322 -12.08 8.02 -13.91
C PHE A 322 -12.45 6.53 -13.98
N ILE A 323 -12.56 5.97 -15.19
CA ILE A 323 -12.86 4.53 -15.38
C ILE A 323 -11.75 3.66 -14.76
N LEU A 324 -10.48 4.02 -14.95
CA LEU A 324 -9.34 3.33 -14.32
C LEU A 324 -9.49 3.33 -12.79
N SER A 325 -9.77 4.50 -12.23
CA SER A 325 -9.90 4.70 -10.79
C SER A 325 -11.11 3.94 -10.21
N MET A 326 -12.22 3.85 -10.95
CA MET A 326 -13.36 3.01 -10.56
C MET A 326 -12.99 1.52 -10.56
N GLY A 327 -12.17 1.07 -11.52
CA GLY A 327 -11.61 -0.27 -11.52
C GLY A 327 -10.74 -0.54 -10.29
N GLU A 328 -9.89 0.41 -9.92
CA GLU A 328 -9.04 0.38 -8.73
C GLU A 328 -9.85 0.29 -7.43
N VAL A 329 -10.86 1.16 -7.27
CA VAL A 329 -11.78 1.20 -6.13
C VAL A 329 -12.41 -0.17 -5.85
N ILE A 330 -12.73 -0.91 -6.90
CA ILE A 330 -13.35 -2.24 -6.79
C ILE A 330 -12.31 -3.32 -6.55
N ALA A 331 -11.25 -3.36 -7.36
CA ALA A 331 -10.34 -4.51 -7.43
C ALA A 331 -9.37 -4.57 -6.24
N PHE A 332 -8.72 -3.48 -5.87
CA PHE A 332 -7.64 -3.50 -4.89
C PHE A 332 -8.08 -3.86 -3.47
N PRO A 333 -9.14 -3.24 -2.90
CA PRO A 333 -9.61 -3.67 -1.58
C PRO A 333 -10.19 -5.08 -1.62
N THR A 334 -10.92 -5.45 -2.70
CA THR A 334 -11.49 -6.79 -2.86
C THR A 334 -10.41 -7.87 -2.86
N LEU A 335 -9.27 -7.61 -3.50
CA LEU A 335 -8.14 -8.54 -3.52
C LEU A 335 -7.58 -8.81 -2.12
N ASN A 336 -7.43 -7.77 -1.29
CA ASN A 336 -6.97 -7.95 0.09
C ASN A 336 -7.95 -8.83 0.91
N VAL A 337 -9.26 -8.65 0.70
CA VAL A 337 -10.30 -9.49 1.32
C VAL A 337 -10.21 -10.94 0.82
N GLN A 338 -9.97 -11.15 -0.48
CA GLN A 338 -9.77 -12.50 -1.04
C GLN A 338 -8.57 -13.21 -0.40
N ILE A 339 -7.43 -12.52 -0.28
CA ILE A 339 -6.24 -13.07 0.37
C ILE A 339 -6.54 -13.46 1.82
N ASP A 340 -7.22 -12.59 2.59
CA ASP A 340 -7.61 -12.91 3.96
C ASP A 340 -8.49 -14.15 4.08
N ARG A 341 -9.45 -14.31 3.15
CA ARG A 341 -10.37 -15.46 3.14
C ARG A 341 -9.72 -16.76 2.71
N MET A 342 -8.69 -16.69 1.86
CA MET A 342 -7.97 -17.87 1.36
C MET A 342 -6.88 -18.31 2.32
N ALA A 343 -6.26 -17.39 3.03
CA ALA A 343 -5.12 -17.65 3.89
C ALA A 343 -5.53 -18.45 5.14
N PRO A 344 -4.89 -19.62 5.42
CA PRO A 344 -5.01 -20.27 6.72
C PRO A 344 -4.61 -19.31 7.85
N ALA A 345 -5.31 -19.34 8.99
CA ALA A 345 -5.08 -18.40 10.08
C ALA A 345 -3.60 -18.34 10.52
N HIS A 346 -2.93 -19.48 10.60
CA HIS A 346 -1.51 -19.59 11.01
C HIS A 346 -0.50 -19.15 9.93
N LEU A 347 -0.92 -18.96 8.67
CA LEU A 347 -0.08 -18.51 7.54
C LEU A 347 -0.55 -17.18 6.94
N ARG A 348 -1.49 -16.48 7.59
CA ARG A 348 -2.10 -15.26 7.04
C ARG A 348 -1.06 -14.19 6.70
N GLY A 349 -0.08 -13.96 7.58
CA GLY A 349 1.03 -13.05 7.31
C GLY A 349 1.86 -13.48 6.11
N SER A 350 2.16 -14.78 6.00
CA SER A 350 2.92 -15.34 4.88
C SER A 350 2.20 -15.18 3.54
N TYR A 351 0.86 -15.35 3.50
CA TYR A 351 0.05 -15.12 2.30
C TYR A 351 0.06 -13.63 1.90
N PHE A 352 -0.10 -12.70 2.87
CA PHE A 352 0.02 -11.28 2.57
C PHE A 352 1.44 -10.86 2.18
N GLY A 353 2.46 -11.48 2.78
CA GLY A 353 3.86 -11.27 2.40
C GLY A 353 4.15 -11.76 0.98
N ALA A 354 3.66 -12.96 0.61
CA ALA A 354 3.77 -13.48 -0.75
C ALA A 354 3.01 -12.62 -1.76
N ALA A 355 1.84 -12.11 -1.37
CA ALA A 355 1.07 -11.19 -2.20
C ALA A 355 1.81 -9.87 -2.46
N ALA A 356 2.70 -9.42 -1.57
CA ALA A 356 3.50 -8.23 -1.79
C ALA A 356 4.50 -8.33 -2.96
N LEU A 357 4.79 -9.55 -3.47
CA LEU A 357 5.62 -9.75 -4.67
C LEU A 357 5.04 -9.07 -5.92
N TYR A 358 3.75 -8.76 -5.97
CA TYR A 358 3.19 -7.96 -7.06
C TYR A 358 3.83 -6.57 -7.15
N SER A 359 4.37 -6.05 -6.04
CA SER A 359 5.08 -4.78 -6.05
C SER A 359 6.34 -4.80 -6.93
N LEU A 360 6.86 -5.98 -7.27
CA LEU A 360 7.93 -6.14 -8.28
C LEU A 360 7.47 -5.69 -9.67
N ALA A 361 6.18 -5.79 -9.99
CA ALA A 361 5.63 -5.24 -11.23
C ALA A 361 5.79 -3.71 -11.31
N LEU A 362 5.92 -3.05 -10.16
CA LEU A 362 6.16 -1.61 -10.07
C LEU A 362 7.64 -1.25 -10.26
N LEU A 363 8.56 -2.21 -10.16
CA LEU A 363 10.01 -1.99 -10.37
C LEU A 363 10.38 -1.81 -11.85
N SER A 364 9.52 -2.21 -12.78
CA SER A 364 9.71 -1.96 -14.21
C SER A 364 9.59 -0.47 -14.59
N ARG A 365 9.46 0.43 -13.58
CA ARG A 365 9.29 1.90 -13.75
C ARG A 365 10.60 2.68 -13.85
N HIS A 366 11.72 2.05 -13.57
CA HIS A 366 13.06 2.66 -13.56
C HIS A 366 13.96 1.97 -14.58
#